data_a4bd32106b6bf3155a741d7bd68c74c2
#
_entry.id   a4bd32106b6bf3155a741d7bd68c74c2
#
_cell.length_a   1.000
_cell.length_b   1.000
_cell.length_c   1.000
_cell.angle_alpha   90.00
_cell.angle_beta   90.00
_cell.angle_gamma   90.00
#
_symmetry.space_group_name_H-M   'P 1'
#
loop_
_entity.id
_entity.type
_entity.pdbx_description
1 polymer ?
#
loop_
_entity_poly.entity_id
_entity_poly.type
_entity_poly.pdbx_seq_one_letter_code
_entity_poly.pdbx_strand_id
1 'polypeptide(L)'
;MCQTLFYIPPEIFGIPIFGFGLANCLLVIIVLTASIRRFAITYKLDEEIGNYVALGVVVGTILIVIPKIMEPGLGIPIRGYGVCLLAAILSALCLVLRLAKRKQIPSELIFSLCLWAVLGGILGARIFYVTEYWQDMVQYENGQLQLVTTLYNLLNIANGGLVVYGSIFGGMLGSLIFMIRNKMPVLSTLDLMAPAMMLGISIGRIGCLLNGCCYGGVTDVAWGIVFPEGSPAHLHQIEHGQTFYCGLKFTEQSIDGTLFLAVKEVQPKSDAERAGLKPNMLLRGIVGIIDGQSLAWNIGSRQVMHHHPSNRFGCCQKQESGTWRDVFECIAYLQKMSPDEKIRFDIYADSMKTATTPYFVTPMSSTVLPVHPTQIYSSLTAAALCVILLILGRLNLFRNRDGLVFAAFLILYSTARFMLEVIRTDENSFLGTGITVSQNISILVFVSGIILFAFLYHHRK
;
A
#
# COMPACT_ATOMS: atom_id res chain seq x y z
N MET A 1 8.99 -1.69 15.02
CA MET A 1 8.40 -2.59 14.01
C MET A 1 9.25 -2.51 12.77
N CYS A 2 9.56 -3.64 12.14
CA CYS A 2 10.47 -3.67 11.00
C CYS A 2 9.67 -3.66 9.70
N GLN A 3 9.66 -2.53 8.98
CA GLN A 3 9.12 -2.48 7.61
C GLN A 3 9.88 -3.46 6.70
N THR A 4 11.19 -3.57 6.89
CA THR A 4 12.06 -4.54 6.21
C THR A 4 12.47 -5.62 7.20
N LEU A 5 12.16 -6.89 6.89
CA LEU A 5 12.52 -8.04 7.72
C LEU A 5 14.01 -8.35 7.61
N PHE A 6 14.51 -8.38 6.40
CA PHE A 6 15.93 -8.59 6.09
C PHE A 6 16.23 -8.12 4.66
N TYR A 7 17.51 -7.93 4.38
CA TYR A 7 18.00 -7.62 3.04
C TYR A 7 18.63 -8.86 2.42
N ILE A 8 18.32 -9.14 1.16
CA ILE A 8 19.11 -10.09 0.35
C ILE A 8 20.31 -9.32 -0.17
N PRO A 9 21.53 -9.67 0.21
CA PRO A 9 22.71 -8.94 -0.18
C PRO A 9 22.87 -8.93 -1.71
N PRO A 10 23.49 -7.89 -2.29
CA PRO A 10 23.70 -7.81 -3.73
C PRO A 10 24.69 -8.86 -4.23
N GLU A 11 25.62 -9.27 -3.36
CA GLU A 11 26.69 -10.19 -3.65
C GLU A 11 26.99 -11.12 -2.48
N ILE A 12 27.47 -12.32 -2.76
CA ILE A 12 27.97 -13.30 -1.79
C ILE A 12 29.42 -13.62 -2.16
N PHE A 13 30.35 -13.45 -1.23
CA PHE A 13 31.81 -13.66 -1.44
C PHE A 13 32.36 -12.90 -2.66
N GLY A 14 31.86 -11.67 -2.92
CA GLY A 14 32.28 -10.87 -4.06
C GLY A 14 31.67 -11.29 -5.42
N ILE A 15 30.77 -12.27 -5.44
CA ILE A 15 30.05 -12.69 -6.64
C ILE A 15 28.66 -12.08 -6.63
N PRO A 16 28.25 -11.31 -7.65
CA PRO A 16 26.90 -10.74 -7.72
C PRO A 16 25.85 -11.87 -7.78
N ILE A 17 24.79 -11.75 -6.97
CA ILE A 17 23.70 -12.74 -6.97
C ILE A 17 22.78 -12.49 -8.16
N PHE A 18 22.43 -11.24 -8.41
CA PHE A 18 21.45 -10.81 -9.41
C PHE A 18 22.13 -10.28 -10.68
N GLY A 19 21.35 -9.89 -11.67
CA GLY A 19 21.85 -9.49 -12.97
C GLY A 19 22.36 -10.71 -13.75
N PHE A 20 23.58 -10.64 -14.26
CA PHE A 20 24.27 -11.78 -14.88
C PHE A 20 25.02 -12.65 -13.84
N GLY A 21 24.63 -12.56 -12.55
CA GLY A 21 25.30 -13.21 -11.45
C GLY A 21 24.83 -14.65 -11.19
N LEU A 22 25.11 -15.12 -9.95
CA LEU A 22 24.98 -16.51 -9.53
C LEU A 22 23.57 -17.08 -9.74
N ALA A 23 22.52 -16.28 -9.49
CA ALA A 23 21.12 -16.71 -9.65
C ALA A 23 20.77 -17.03 -11.10
N ASN A 24 21.23 -16.22 -12.07
CA ASN A 24 21.01 -16.50 -13.49
C ASN A 24 21.84 -17.70 -13.98
N CYS A 25 23.07 -17.87 -13.52
CA CYS A 25 23.87 -19.04 -13.84
C CYS A 25 23.21 -20.35 -13.34
N LEU A 26 22.69 -20.34 -12.11
CA LEU A 26 21.94 -21.47 -11.56
C LEU A 26 20.64 -21.73 -12.33
N LEU A 27 19.89 -20.68 -12.69
CA LEU A 27 18.68 -20.80 -13.50
C LEU A 27 18.98 -21.47 -14.85
N VAL A 28 20.01 -21.02 -15.56
CA VAL A 28 20.44 -21.63 -16.84
C VAL A 28 20.77 -23.09 -16.65
N ILE A 29 21.51 -23.45 -15.61
CA ILE A 29 21.87 -24.86 -15.30
C ILE A 29 20.59 -25.68 -15.04
N ILE A 30 19.64 -25.17 -14.27
CA ILE A 30 18.37 -25.85 -13.97
C ILE A 30 17.55 -26.05 -15.25
N VAL A 31 17.40 -25.02 -16.07
CA VAL A 31 16.64 -25.12 -17.34
C VAL A 31 17.29 -26.10 -18.29
N LEU A 32 18.63 -26.04 -18.44
CA LEU A 32 19.38 -26.98 -19.28
C LEU A 32 19.25 -28.42 -18.79
N THR A 33 19.43 -28.65 -17.49
CA THR A 33 19.31 -30.00 -16.92
C THR A 33 17.90 -30.57 -17.04
N ALA A 34 16.87 -29.76 -16.81
CA ALA A 34 15.49 -30.16 -17.01
C ALA A 34 15.18 -30.49 -18.48
N SER A 35 15.64 -29.64 -19.39
CA SER A 35 15.45 -29.84 -20.84
C SER A 35 16.20 -31.07 -21.35
N ILE A 36 17.45 -31.28 -20.93
CA ILE A 36 18.24 -32.48 -21.29
C ILE A 36 17.58 -33.75 -20.75
N ARG A 37 17.13 -33.73 -19.47
CA ARG A 37 16.47 -34.90 -18.86
C ARG A 37 15.18 -35.24 -19.63
N ARG A 38 14.38 -34.21 -19.99
CA ARG A 38 13.15 -34.42 -20.77
C ARG A 38 13.46 -34.97 -22.16
N PHE A 39 14.42 -34.36 -22.88
CA PHE A 39 14.87 -34.86 -24.19
C PHE A 39 15.38 -36.31 -24.14
N ALA A 40 16.15 -36.68 -23.12
CA ALA A 40 16.62 -38.05 -22.92
C ALA A 40 15.49 -39.07 -22.70
N ILE A 41 14.31 -38.62 -22.17
CA ILE A 41 13.14 -39.47 -21.98
C ILE A 41 12.30 -39.57 -23.26
N THR A 42 12.09 -38.43 -23.95
CA THR A 42 11.15 -38.34 -25.09
C THR A 42 11.83 -38.51 -26.44
N TYR A 43 13.16 -38.30 -26.51
CA TYR A 43 13.94 -38.25 -27.77
C TYR A 43 13.40 -37.23 -28.80
N LYS A 44 12.57 -36.26 -28.35
CA LYS A 44 11.97 -35.20 -29.17
C LYS A 44 12.00 -33.87 -28.44
N LEU A 45 12.09 -32.79 -29.20
CA LEU A 45 11.80 -31.43 -28.72
C LEU A 45 10.29 -31.32 -28.60
N ASP A 46 9.76 -31.50 -27.39
CA ASP A 46 8.34 -31.42 -27.10
C ASP A 46 7.95 -30.03 -26.52
N GLU A 47 6.64 -29.79 -26.39
CA GLU A 47 6.10 -28.52 -25.89
C GLU A 47 6.55 -28.23 -24.44
N GLU A 48 6.82 -29.23 -23.62
CA GLU A 48 7.30 -29.05 -22.26
C GLU A 48 8.72 -28.44 -22.21
N ILE A 49 9.61 -28.83 -23.12
CA ILE A 49 10.95 -28.23 -23.24
C ILE A 49 10.81 -26.74 -23.61
N GLY A 50 9.90 -26.41 -24.53
CA GLY A 50 9.57 -25.03 -24.87
C GLY A 50 9.10 -24.23 -23.67
N ASN A 51 8.25 -24.82 -22.83
CA ASN A 51 7.75 -24.19 -21.60
C ASN A 51 8.85 -23.96 -20.56
N TYR A 52 9.80 -24.90 -20.38
CA TYR A 52 10.97 -24.71 -19.49
C TYR A 52 11.85 -23.55 -19.96
N VAL A 53 12.13 -23.49 -21.26
CA VAL A 53 12.94 -22.41 -21.86
C VAL A 53 12.21 -21.07 -21.73
N ALA A 54 10.91 -21.00 -22.06
CA ALA A 54 10.13 -19.79 -21.95
C ALA A 54 10.08 -19.27 -20.51
N LEU A 55 9.83 -20.15 -19.53
CA LEU A 55 9.87 -19.81 -18.11
C LEU A 55 11.27 -19.33 -17.69
N GLY A 56 12.32 -19.99 -18.15
CA GLY A 56 13.70 -19.61 -17.88
C GLY A 56 14.03 -18.22 -18.42
N VAL A 57 13.58 -17.88 -19.63
CA VAL A 57 13.77 -16.55 -20.22
C VAL A 57 13.04 -15.48 -19.40
N VAL A 58 11.79 -15.73 -19.00
CA VAL A 58 11.01 -14.79 -18.18
C VAL A 58 11.69 -14.54 -16.83
N VAL A 59 12.02 -15.61 -16.11
CA VAL A 59 12.67 -15.50 -14.78
C VAL A 59 14.07 -14.87 -14.92
N GLY A 60 14.84 -15.25 -15.94
CA GLY A 60 16.16 -14.67 -16.21
C GLY A 60 16.08 -13.17 -16.49
N THR A 61 15.09 -12.72 -17.25
CA THR A 61 14.86 -11.30 -17.51
C THR A 61 14.53 -10.55 -16.22
N ILE A 62 13.67 -11.12 -15.36
CA ILE A 62 13.37 -10.55 -14.05
C ILE A 62 14.65 -10.40 -13.21
N LEU A 63 15.48 -11.44 -13.14
CA LEU A 63 16.75 -11.41 -12.39
C LEU A 63 17.74 -10.37 -12.92
N ILE A 64 17.72 -10.07 -14.22
CA ILE A 64 18.55 -9.00 -14.84
C ILE A 64 18.04 -7.60 -14.45
N VAL A 65 16.72 -7.44 -14.28
CA VAL A 65 16.12 -6.14 -13.93
C VAL A 65 16.23 -5.82 -12.43
N ILE A 66 16.25 -6.84 -11.58
CA ILE A 66 16.33 -6.69 -10.11
C ILE A 66 17.40 -5.70 -9.62
N PRO A 67 18.67 -5.72 -10.13
CA PRO A 67 19.69 -4.77 -9.67
C PRO A 67 19.31 -3.29 -9.83
N LYS A 68 18.39 -2.96 -10.74
CA LYS A 68 17.89 -1.59 -10.93
C LYS A 68 16.93 -1.13 -9.82
N ILE A 69 16.39 -2.08 -9.06
CA ILE A 69 15.39 -1.86 -8.00
C ILE A 69 16.01 -2.01 -6.61
N MET A 70 17.28 -2.44 -6.54
CA MET A 70 17.99 -2.68 -5.29
C MET A 70 18.36 -1.37 -4.59
N GLU A 71 18.30 -1.37 -3.26
CA GLU A 71 18.84 -0.26 -2.47
C GLU A 71 20.38 -0.29 -2.52
N PRO A 72 21.04 0.84 -2.86
CA PRO A 72 22.48 0.88 -3.01
C PRO A 72 23.20 0.42 -1.72
N GLY A 73 24.08 -0.57 -1.84
CA GLY A 73 24.88 -1.10 -0.72
C GLY A 73 24.15 -2.05 0.24
N LEU A 74 22.82 -2.08 0.26
CA LEU A 74 22.03 -2.92 1.16
C LEU A 74 21.43 -4.16 0.46
N GLY A 75 21.09 -4.04 -0.82
CA GLY A 75 20.49 -5.14 -1.60
C GLY A 75 18.97 -5.05 -1.72
N ILE A 76 18.29 -6.20 -1.81
CA ILE A 76 16.82 -6.24 -1.97
C ILE A 76 16.15 -6.25 -0.59
N PRO A 77 15.34 -5.23 -0.24
CA PRO A 77 14.59 -5.23 1.00
C PRO A 77 13.42 -6.23 0.92
N ILE A 78 13.42 -7.23 1.78
CA ILE A 78 12.26 -8.10 1.97
C ILE A 78 11.34 -7.45 3.00
N ARG A 79 10.31 -6.79 2.50
CA ARG A 79 9.35 -6.06 3.34
C ARG A 79 8.34 -7.00 4.00
N GLY A 80 8.11 -6.81 5.30
CA GLY A 80 7.17 -7.63 6.09
C GLY A 80 5.75 -7.61 5.53
N TYR A 81 5.30 -6.48 4.99
CA TYR A 81 4.00 -6.38 4.32
C TYR A 81 3.89 -7.34 3.13
N GLY A 82 4.90 -7.39 2.26
CA GLY A 82 4.91 -8.28 1.09
C GLY A 82 4.86 -9.76 1.48
N VAL A 83 5.60 -10.15 2.52
CA VAL A 83 5.58 -11.52 3.03
C VAL A 83 4.22 -11.89 3.59
N CYS A 84 3.60 -11.01 4.39
CA CYS A 84 2.24 -11.24 4.91
C CYS A 84 1.20 -11.30 3.78
N LEU A 85 1.32 -10.46 2.76
CA LEU A 85 0.43 -10.48 1.61
C LEU A 85 0.52 -11.80 0.83
N LEU A 86 1.74 -12.28 0.59
CA LEU A 86 1.95 -13.58 -0.05
C LEU A 86 1.37 -14.72 0.80
N ALA A 87 1.63 -14.72 2.11
CA ALA A 87 1.07 -15.70 3.03
C ALA A 87 -0.47 -15.64 3.06
N ALA A 88 -1.07 -14.46 2.99
CA ALA A 88 -2.51 -14.26 2.92
C ALA A 88 -3.11 -14.89 1.66
N ILE A 89 -2.50 -14.63 0.50
CA ILE A 89 -2.94 -15.18 -0.80
C ILE A 89 -2.84 -16.71 -0.80
N LEU A 90 -1.68 -17.26 -0.39
CA LEU A 90 -1.46 -18.71 -0.37
C LEU A 90 -2.40 -19.42 0.61
N SER A 91 -2.61 -18.85 1.80
CA SER A 91 -3.52 -19.41 2.81
C SER A 91 -4.98 -19.38 2.34
N ALA A 92 -5.43 -18.27 1.75
CA ALA A 92 -6.76 -18.14 1.17
C ALA A 92 -6.96 -19.14 0.02
N LEU A 93 -6.01 -19.24 -0.90
CA LEU A 93 -6.04 -20.20 -2.01
C LEU A 93 -6.10 -21.65 -1.50
N CYS A 94 -5.27 -21.99 -0.52
CA CYS A 94 -5.26 -23.32 0.10
C CYS A 94 -6.61 -23.66 0.74
N LEU A 95 -7.24 -22.69 1.39
CA LEU A 95 -8.58 -22.87 1.98
C LEU A 95 -9.64 -23.05 0.91
N VAL A 96 -9.67 -22.22 -0.14
CA VAL A 96 -10.64 -22.37 -1.25
C VAL A 96 -10.49 -23.73 -1.92
N LEU A 97 -9.27 -24.17 -2.23
CA LEU A 97 -9.02 -25.48 -2.83
C LEU A 97 -9.53 -26.65 -1.97
N ARG A 98 -9.33 -26.56 -0.62
CA ARG A 98 -9.89 -27.58 0.30
C ARG A 98 -11.41 -27.59 0.32
N LEU A 99 -12.05 -26.42 0.26
CA LEU A 99 -13.50 -26.31 0.22
C LEU A 99 -14.07 -26.74 -1.15
N ALA A 100 -13.41 -26.37 -2.25
CA ALA A 100 -13.77 -26.73 -3.62
C ALA A 100 -13.78 -28.26 -3.84
N LYS A 101 -12.79 -28.96 -3.28
CA LYS A 101 -12.76 -30.44 -3.30
C LYS A 101 -14.03 -31.06 -2.70
N ARG A 102 -14.62 -30.46 -1.66
CA ARG A 102 -15.87 -30.94 -1.04
C ARG A 102 -17.10 -30.72 -1.94
N LYS A 103 -17.05 -29.72 -2.80
CA LYS A 103 -18.11 -29.37 -3.78
C LYS A 103 -17.82 -29.96 -5.17
N GLN A 104 -16.76 -30.77 -5.31
CA GLN A 104 -16.33 -31.41 -6.58
C GLN A 104 -16.03 -30.39 -7.70
N ILE A 105 -15.59 -29.17 -7.34
CA ILE A 105 -15.14 -28.17 -8.31
C ILE A 105 -13.67 -28.46 -8.63
N PRO A 106 -13.30 -28.57 -9.93
CA PRO A 106 -11.91 -28.82 -10.35
C PRO A 106 -10.95 -27.74 -9.85
N SER A 107 -9.78 -28.16 -9.38
CA SER A 107 -8.74 -27.24 -8.86
C SER A 107 -8.24 -26.27 -9.93
N GLU A 108 -8.16 -26.70 -11.19
CA GLU A 108 -7.73 -25.90 -12.34
C GLU A 108 -8.63 -24.66 -12.53
N LEU A 109 -9.96 -24.84 -12.35
CA LEU A 109 -10.90 -23.73 -12.43
C LEU A 109 -10.72 -22.73 -11.29
N ILE A 110 -10.36 -23.20 -10.08
CA ILE A 110 -10.09 -22.32 -8.94
C ILE A 110 -8.79 -21.53 -9.15
N PHE A 111 -7.72 -22.16 -9.63
CA PHE A 111 -6.48 -21.46 -9.97
C PHE A 111 -6.72 -20.39 -11.04
N SER A 112 -7.42 -20.74 -12.11
CA SER A 112 -7.75 -19.80 -13.18
C SER A 112 -8.63 -18.66 -12.68
N LEU A 113 -9.63 -18.95 -11.82
CA LEU A 113 -10.47 -17.93 -11.20
C LEU A 113 -9.64 -16.93 -10.37
N CYS A 114 -8.70 -17.43 -9.55
CA CYS A 114 -7.78 -16.57 -8.78
C CYS A 114 -6.92 -15.72 -9.70
N LEU A 115 -6.40 -16.26 -10.78
CA LEU A 115 -5.62 -15.52 -11.77
C LEU A 115 -6.46 -14.40 -12.42
N TRP A 116 -7.69 -14.70 -12.83
CA TRP A 116 -8.60 -13.69 -13.39
C TRP A 116 -8.97 -12.60 -12.38
N ALA A 117 -9.15 -12.98 -11.10
CA ALA A 117 -9.37 -12.03 -10.01
C ALA A 117 -8.18 -11.07 -9.84
N VAL A 118 -6.95 -11.60 -9.85
CA VAL A 118 -5.73 -10.79 -9.71
C VAL A 118 -5.52 -9.88 -10.93
N LEU A 119 -5.62 -10.42 -12.14
CA LEU A 119 -5.47 -9.64 -13.38
C LEU A 119 -6.54 -8.55 -13.49
N GLY A 120 -7.80 -8.91 -13.23
CA GLY A 120 -8.90 -7.95 -13.19
C GLY A 120 -8.68 -6.88 -12.13
N GLY A 121 -8.19 -7.26 -10.95
CA GLY A 121 -7.86 -6.35 -9.86
C GLY A 121 -6.77 -5.35 -10.23
N ILE A 122 -5.68 -5.80 -10.83
CA ILE A 122 -4.59 -4.92 -11.28
C ILE A 122 -5.07 -3.95 -12.36
N LEU A 123 -5.79 -4.45 -13.37
CA LEU A 123 -6.35 -3.62 -14.44
C LEU A 123 -7.34 -2.59 -13.89
N GLY A 124 -8.25 -3.01 -13.02
CA GLY A 124 -9.23 -2.12 -12.41
C GLY A 124 -8.58 -1.05 -11.53
N ALA A 125 -7.58 -1.42 -10.73
CA ALA A 125 -6.83 -0.48 -9.92
C ALA A 125 -6.14 0.60 -10.76
N ARG A 126 -5.57 0.19 -11.90
CA ARG A 126 -4.89 1.11 -12.83
C ARG A 126 -5.86 2.00 -13.58
N ILE A 127 -6.97 1.44 -14.09
CA ILE A 127 -8.00 2.22 -14.77
C ILE A 127 -8.55 3.31 -13.85
N PHE A 128 -8.88 2.97 -12.59
CA PHE A 128 -9.35 3.96 -11.61
C PHE A 128 -8.32 5.04 -11.34
N TYR A 129 -7.06 4.67 -11.15
CA TYR A 129 -5.99 5.63 -10.95
C TYR A 129 -5.85 6.60 -12.14
N VAL A 130 -5.84 6.07 -13.35
CA VAL A 130 -5.73 6.87 -14.59
C VAL A 130 -6.92 7.81 -14.74
N THR A 131 -8.14 7.39 -14.40
CA THR A 131 -9.32 8.27 -14.49
C THR A 131 -9.30 9.39 -13.46
N GLU A 132 -8.80 9.13 -12.26
CA GLU A 132 -8.72 10.11 -11.17
C GLU A 132 -7.59 11.12 -11.40
N TYR A 133 -6.43 10.66 -11.87
CA TYR A 133 -5.22 11.47 -12.09
C TYR A 133 -4.91 11.67 -13.56
N TRP A 134 -5.95 11.80 -14.42
CA TRP A 134 -5.79 11.94 -15.86
C TRP A 134 -4.88 13.09 -16.26
N GLN A 135 -5.05 14.25 -15.61
CA GLN A 135 -4.28 15.46 -15.92
C GLN A 135 -2.78 15.31 -15.63
N ASP A 136 -2.43 14.51 -14.61
CA ASP A 136 -1.04 14.26 -14.23
C ASP A 136 -0.37 13.21 -15.14
N MET A 137 -1.18 12.36 -15.79
CA MET A 137 -0.68 11.30 -16.69
C MET A 137 -0.40 11.80 -18.10
N VAL A 138 -1.17 12.79 -18.58
CA VAL A 138 -1.07 13.32 -19.93
C VAL A 138 -0.03 14.43 -19.98
N GLN A 139 0.98 14.27 -20.83
CA GLN A 139 2.02 15.28 -21.01
C GLN A 139 1.85 16.05 -22.33
N TYR A 140 1.87 17.36 -22.21
CA TYR A 140 1.87 18.29 -23.34
C TYR A 140 3.21 19.02 -23.41
N GLU A 141 3.84 19.02 -24.56
CA GLU A 141 5.03 19.80 -24.86
C GLU A 141 4.76 20.71 -26.04
N ASN A 142 4.94 22.03 -25.88
CA ASN A 142 4.61 23.06 -26.88
C ASN A 142 3.14 22.96 -27.40
N GLY A 143 2.19 22.57 -26.56
CA GLY A 143 0.78 22.41 -26.92
C GLY A 143 0.45 21.14 -27.72
N GLN A 144 1.42 20.26 -27.94
CA GLN A 144 1.23 18.98 -28.62
C GLN A 144 1.29 17.82 -27.59
N LEU A 145 0.37 16.86 -27.74
CA LEU A 145 0.31 15.67 -26.89
C LEU A 145 1.52 14.76 -27.18
N GLN A 146 2.32 14.49 -26.13
CA GLN A 146 3.42 13.52 -26.16
C GLN A 146 2.89 12.09 -25.98
N LEU A 147 2.47 11.45 -27.09
CA LEU A 147 1.84 10.12 -27.05
C LEU A 147 2.71 9.06 -26.39
N VAL A 148 4.02 9.00 -26.70
CA VAL A 148 4.92 7.97 -26.18
C VAL A 148 5.09 8.09 -24.66
N THR A 149 5.33 9.31 -24.18
CA THR A 149 5.51 9.59 -22.75
C THR A 149 4.21 9.37 -21.98
N THR A 150 3.08 9.81 -22.54
CA THR A 150 1.75 9.58 -21.97
C THR A 150 1.45 8.09 -21.88
N LEU A 151 1.67 7.31 -22.95
CA LEU A 151 1.45 5.87 -22.95
C LEU A 151 2.37 5.15 -21.95
N TYR A 152 3.62 5.57 -21.85
CA TYR A 152 4.56 5.07 -20.85
C TYR A 152 4.03 5.33 -19.42
N ASN A 153 3.58 6.56 -19.13
CA ASN A 153 3.01 6.91 -17.82
C ASN A 153 1.74 6.09 -17.51
N LEU A 154 0.86 5.87 -18.50
CA LEU A 154 -0.36 5.07 -18.36
C LEU A 154 -0.05 3.59 -18.03
N LEU A 155 1.03 3.03 -18.57
CA LEU A 155 1.39 1.62 -18.40
C LEU A 155 2.37 1.37 -17.24
N ASN A 156 3.07 2.39 -16.79
CA ASN A 156 4.10 2.26 -15.74
C ASN A 156 3.45 2.10 -14.36
N ILE A 157 3.34 0.86 -13.91
CA ILE A 157 2.83 0.49 -12.56
C ILE A 157 3.96 0.55 -11.52
N ALA A 158 5.22 0.52 -11.94
CA ALA A 158 6.36 0.43 -11.03
C ALA A 158 6.52 1.67 -10.13
N ASN A 159 6.08 2.83 -10.59
CA ASN A 159 6.09 4.08 -9.83
C ASN A 159 4.86 4.24 -8.90
N GLY A 160 4.07 3.18 -8.70
CA GLY A 160 2.83 3.23 -7.92
C GLY A 160 1.59 3.54 -8.79
N GLY A 161 0.58 4.12 -8.18
CA GLY A 161 -0.66 4.49 -8.87
C GLY A 161 -1.63 3.32 -9.06
N LEU A 162 -2.00 2.68 -7.96
CA LEU A 162 -3.02 1.65 -7.90
C LEU A 162 -4.07 2.03 -6.84
N VAL A 163 -5.31 2.23 -7.27
CA VAL A 163 -6.42 2.58 -6.37
C VAL A 163 -7.11 1.31 -5.89
N VAL A 164 -7.25 1.17 -4.57
CA VAL A 164 -7.81 -0.03 -3.92
C VAL A 164 -9.24 -0.31 -4.37
N TYR A 165 -10.08 0.69 -4.50
CA TYR A 165 -11.47 0.51 -4.96
C TYR A 165 -11.52 -0.04 -6.38
N GLY A 166 -10.66 0.44 -7.28
CA GLY A 166 -10.52 -0.09 -8.63
C GLY A 166 -10.10 -1.56 -8.63
N SER A 167 -9.21 -1.95 -7.71
CA SER A 167 -8.79 -3.36 -7.54
C SER A 167 -9.95 -4.26 -7.12
N ILE A 168 -10.81 -3.82 -6.21
CA ILE A 168 -11.98 -4.58 -5.76
C ILE A 168 -12.97 -4.75 -6.91
N PHE A 169 -13.37 -3.67 -7.58
CA PHE A 169 -14.33 -3.73 -8.69
C PHE A 169 -13.80 -4.55 -9.87
N GLY A 170 -12.54 -4.33 -10.25
CA GLY A 170 -11.91 -5.07 -11.35
C GLY A 170 -11.75 -6.56 -11.04
N GLY A 171 -11.35 -6.90 -9.83
CA GLY A 171 -11.24 -8.29 -9.38
C GLY A 171 -12.59 -9.02 -9.33
N MET A 172 -13.63 -8.36 -8.83
CA MET A 172 -15.00 -8.88 -8.84
C MET A 172 -15.50 -9.10 -10.28
N LEU A 173 -15.32 -8.12 -11.16
CA LEU A 173 -15.75 -8.21 -12.55
C LEU A 173 -15.00 -9.31 -13.30
N GLY A 174 -13.67 -9.38 -13.16
CA GLY A 174 -12.84 -10.43 -13.76
C GLY A 174 -13.25 -11.82 -13.29
N SER A 175 -13.49 -11.99 -11.99
CA SER A 175 -13.97 -13.24 -11.41
C SER A 175 -15.35 -13.64 -11.94
N LEU A 176 -16.27 -12.68 -12.02
CA LEU A 176 -17.63 -12.92 -12.51
C LEU A 176 -17.64 -13.32 -13.99
N ILE A 177 -16.89 -12.60 -14.82
CA ILE A 177 -16.75 -12.93 -16.26
C ILE A 177 -16.20 -14.34 -16.43
N PHE A 178 -15.16 -14.71 -15.65
CA PHE A 178 -14.59 -16.04 -15.70
C PHE A 178 -15.60 -17.12 -15.30
N MET A 179 -16.31 -16.93 -14.18
CA MET A 179 -17.32 -17.88 -13.70
C MET A 179 -18.45 -18.10 -14.72
N ILE A 180 -18.96 -17.02 -15.33
CA ILE A 180 -20.03 -17.10 -16.33
C ILE A 180 -19.54 -17.82 -17.58
N ARG A 181 -18.35 -17.47 -18.10
CA ARG A 181 -17.78 -18.11 -19.32
C ARG A 181 -17.54 -19.61 -19.13
N ASN A 182 -17.10 -20.01 -17.95
CA ASN A 182 -16.83 -21.43 -17.64
C ASN A 182 -18.03 -22.16 -17.03
N LYS A 183 -19.22 -21.53 -17.03
CA LYS A 183 -20.48 -22.10 -16.51
C LYS A 183 -20.34 -22.60 -15.06
N MET A 184 -19.53 -21.93 -14.25
CA MET A 184 -19.36 -22.26 -12.84
C MET A 184 -20.60 -21.85 -12.04
N PRO A 185 -20.98 -22.59 -10.99
CA PRO A 185 -22.07 -22.21 -10.10
C PRO A 185 -21.66 -20.98 -9.27
N VAL A 186 -22.02 -19.77 -9.71
CA VAL A 186 -21.55 -18.49 -9.16
C VAL A 186 -21.80 -18.41 -7.65
N LEU A 187 -23.03 -18.63 -7.21
CA LEU A 187 -23.39 -18.52 -5.78
C LEU A 187 -22.64 -19.52 -4.91
N SER A 188 -22.54 -20.78 -5.38
CA SER A 188 -21.79 -21.81 -4.67
C SER A 188 -20.29 -21.49 -4.59
N THR A 189 -19.73 -20.91 -5.65
CA THR A 189 -18.32 -20.49 -5.68
C THR A 189 -18.09 -19.31 -4.73
N LEU A 190 -18.98 -18.33 -4.68
CA LEU A 190 -18.89 -17.20 -3.76
C LEU A 190 -18.96 -17.65 -2.28
N ASP A 191 -19.78 -18.66 -1.97
CA ASP A 191 -19.83 -19.26 -0.63
C ASP A 191 -18.50 -19.88 -0.20
N LEU A 192 -17.74 -20.44 -1.15
CA LEU A 192 -16.40 -20.99 -0.86
C LEU A 192 -15.34 -19.89 -0.70
N MET A 193 -15.49 -18.80 -1.46
CA MET A 193 -14.55 -17.68 -1.41
C MET A 193 -14.71 -16.83 -0.15
N ALA A 194 -15.92 -16.69 0.38
CA ALA A 194 -16.21 -15.82 1.52
C ALA A 194 -15.32 -16.09 2.76
N PRO A 195 -15.22 -17.33 3.31
CA PRO A 195 -14.34 -17.59 4.44
C PRO A 195 -12.85 -17.44 4.09
N ALA A 196 -12.46 -17.74 2.84
CA ALA A 196 -11.08 -17.59 2.40
C ALA A 196 -10.66 -16.12 2.28
N MET A 197 -11.56 -15.24 1.83
CA MET A 197 -11.34 -13.80 1.82
C MET A 197 -11.11 -13.28 3.26
N MET A 198 -11.89 -13.75 4.23
CA MET A 198 -11.69 -13.37 5.63
C MET A 198 -10.35 -13.85 6.19
N LEU A 199 -9.93 -15.07 5.84
CA LEU A 199 -8.60 -15.56 6.21
C LEU A 199 -7.48 -14.70 5.60
N GLY A 200 -7.61 -14.37 4.32
CA GLY A 200 -6.66 -13.50 3.63
C GLY A 200 -6.58 -12.10 4.25
N ILE A 201 -7.73 -11.49 4.57
CA ILE A 201 -7.77 -10.20 5.27
C ILE A 201 -7.11 -10.29 6.64
N SER A 202 -7.40 -11.33 7.42
CA SER A 202 -6.81 -11.51 8.75
C SER A 202 -5.28 -11.49 8.70
N ILE A 203 -4.67 -12.26 7.82
CA ILE A 203 -3.21 -12.32 7.66
C ILE A 203 -2.66 -11.01 7.05
N GLY A 204 -3.35 -10.44 6.07
CA GLY A 204 -2.96 -9.18 5.42
C GLY A 204 -2.90 -8.01 6.40
N ARG A 205 -3.77 -7.97 7.42
CA ARG A 205 -3.76 -6.93 8.46
C ARG A 205 -2.53 -6.99 9.38
N ILE A 206 -1.94 -8.16 9.55
CA ILE A 206 -0.63 -8.28 10.21
C ILE A 206 0.45 -7.56 9.36
N GLY A 207 0.36 -7.66 8.04
CA GLY A 207 1.23 -6.90 7.13
C GLY A 207 1.08 -5.39 7.31
N CYS A 208 -0.15 -4.87 7.44
CA CYS A 208 -0.41 -3.46 7.74
C CYS A 208 0.22 -3.03 9.07
N LEU A 209 0.18 -3.89 10.09
CA LEU A 209 0.82 -3.64 11.37
C LEU A 209 2.35 -3.50 11.24
N LEU A 210 2.99 -4.41 10.48
CA LEU A 210 4.43 -4.36 10.23
C LEU A 210 4.83 -3.11 9.42
N ASN A 211 3.98 -2.67 8.50
CA ASN A 211 4.20 -1.47 7.69
C ASN A 211 3.91 -0.16 8.43
N GLY A 212 3.15 -0.20 9.54
CA GLY A 212 2.75 0.99 10.30
C GLY A 212 1.63 1.81 9.64
N CYS A 213 0.79 1.20 8.80
CA CYS A 213 -0.37 1.84 8.17
C CYS A 213 -1.71 1.35 8.75
N CYS A 214 -2.82 2.02 8.45
CA CYS A 214 -4.18 1.64 8.89
C CYS A 214 -4.31 1.56 10.42
N TYR A 215 -3.68 2.44 11.14
CA TYR A 215 -3.79 2.60 12.60
C TYR A 215 -5.07 3.38 12.97
N GLY A 216 -5.42 3.38 14.25
CA GLY A 216 -6.52 4.18 14.80
C GLY A 216 -6.06 5.51 15.37
N GLY A 217 -6.97 6.26 15.96
CA GLY A 217 -6.67 7.52 16.64
C GLY A 217 -5.68 7.37 17.79
N VAL A 218 -5.10 8.50 18.20
CA VAL A 218 -4.26 8.59 19.40
C VAL A 218 -5.07 8.14 20.62
N THR A 219 -4.44 7.39 21.53
CA THR A 219 -5.13 6.75 22.66
C THR A 219 -4.24 6.61 23.88
N ASP A 220 -4.85 6.62 25.06
CA ASP A 220 -4.20 6.39 26.33
C ASP A 220 -4.45 4.96 26.88
N VAL A 221 -5.06 4.06 26.08
CA VAL A 221 -5.31 2.68 26.53
C VAL A 221 -4.01 1.92 26.72
N ALA A 222 -3.97 1.03 27.70
CA ALA A 222 -2.78 0.29 28.09
C ALA A 222 -2.16 -0.58 26.97
N TRP A 223 -2.96 -0.94 25.96
CA TRP A 223 -2.52 -1.71 24.78
C TRP A 223 -2.35 -0.87 23.52
N GLY A 224 -2.33 0.47 23.65
CA GLY A 224 -1.95 1.37 22.57
C GLY A 224 -0.55 1.05 22.06
N ILE A 225 -0.33 1.16 20.75
CA ILE A 225 0.97 0.86 20.13
C ILE A 225 1.64 2.15 19.73
N VAL A 226 2.91 2.27 20.13
CA VAL A 226 3.81 3.35 19.66
C VAL A 226 4.55 2.85 18.43
N PHE A 227 4.39 3.53 17.30
CA PHE A 227 5.11 3.24 16.07
C PHE A 227 6.48 3.91 16.08
N PRO A 228 7.48 3.40 15.31
CA PRO A 228 8.78 4.04 15.21
C PRO A 228 8.70 5.45 14.62
N GLU A 229 9.69 6.28 14.93
CA GLU A 229 9.88 7.56 14.26
C GLU A 229 10.00 7.38 12.74
N GLY A 230 9.44 8.32 11.96
CA GLY A 230 9.37 8.24 10.50
C GLY A 230 8.37 7.21 9.95
N SER A 231 7.60 6.54 10.83
CA SER A 231 6.50 5.68 10.37
C SER A 231 5.32 6.50 9.84
N PRO A 232 4.44 5.93 9.00
CA PRO A 232 3.24 6.62 8.54
C PRO A 232 2.36 7.18 9.68
N ALA A 233 2.29 6.46 10.82
CA ALA A 233 1.58 6.92 12.00
C ALA A 233 2.22 8.17 12.63
N HIS A 234 3.55 8.18 12.75
CA HIS A 234 4.28 9.32 13.27
C HIS A 234 4.15 10.55 12.37
N LEU A 235 4.31 10.36 11.05
CA LEU A 235 4.17 11.45 10.08
C LEU A 235 2.79 12.08 10.10
N HIS A 236 1.73 11.27 10.21
CA HIS A 236 0.38 11.75 10.37
C HIS A 236 0.18 12.57 11.66
N GLN A 237 0.81 12.15 12.78
CA GLN A 237 0.76 12.93 14.04
C GLN A 237 1.46 14.28 13.90
N ILE A 238 2.56 14.35 13.15
CA ILE A 238 3.26 15.61 12.83
C ILE A 238 2.36 16.49 11.96
N GLU A 239 1.78 15.94 10.89
CA GLU A 239 0.92 16.64 9.93
C GLU A 239 -0.29 17.29 10.61
N HIS A 240 -0.89 16.59 11.58
CA HIS A 240 -2.05 17.09 12.35
C HIS A 240 -1.65 17.86 13.63
N GLY A 241 -0.36 18.16 13.82
CA GLY A 241 0.15 18.91 14.95
C GLY A 241 -0.13 18.27 16.31
N GLN A 242 -0.16 16.93 16.35
CA GLN A 242 -0.38 16.16 17.57
C GLN A 242 0.92 15.96 18.36
N THR A 243 2.06 15.90 17.67
CA THR A 243 3.37 15.70 18.26
C THR A 243 4.36 16.78 17.82
N PHE A 244 5.45 16.94 18.59
CA PHE A 244 6.53 17.83 18.23
C PHE A 244 7.49 17.18 17.24
N TYR A 245 7.89 17.93 16.23
CA TYR A 245 8.94 17.58 15.30
C TYR A 245 9.96 18.72 15.23
N CYS A 246 11.22 18.45 15.48
CA CYS A 246 12.27 19.48 15.64
C CYS A 246 11.90 20.58 16.66
N GLY A 247 11.14 20.22 17.70
CA GLY A 247 10.66 21.17 18.70
C GLY A 247 9.49 22.05 18.27
N LEU A 248 8.84 21.75 17.15
CA LEU A 248 7.69 22.48 16.60
C LEU A 248 6.48 21.55 16.43
N LYS A 249 5.28 22.07 16.73
CA LYS A 249 4.03 21.52 16.22
C LYS A 249 3.54 22.40 15.09
N PHE A 250 2.98 21.77 14.07
CA PHE A 250 2.50 22.46 12.87
C PHE A 250 0.96 22.48 12.83
N THR A 251 0.43 23.43 12.09
CA THR A 251 -0.98 23.53 11.75
C THR A 251 -1.12 24.10 10.36
N GLU A 252 -2.18 23.70 9.66
CA GLU A 252 -2.55 24.31 8.39
C GLU A 252 -3.33 25.60 8.63
N GLN A 253 -2.98 26.66 7.91
CA GLN A 253 -3.68 27.92 7.92
C GLN A 253 -4.02 28.33 6.50
N SER A 254 -5.29 28.58 6.22
CA SER A 254 -5.74 29.08 4.92
C SER A 254 -5.73 30.60 4.93
N ILE A 255 -5.02 31.20 3.99
CA ILE A 255 -4.97 32.65 3.76
C ILE A 255 -5.28 32.90 2.29
N ASP A 256 -6.31 33.65 1.99
CA ASP A 256 -6.78 33.98 0.62
C ASP A 256 -6.93 32.72 -0.26
N GLY A 257 -7.45 31.62 0.31
CA GLY A 257 -7.65 30.36 -0.39
C GLY A 257 -6.38 29.54 -0.63
N THR A 258 -5.21 30.02 -0.17
CA THR A 258 -3.94 29.27 -0.21
C THR A 258 -3.66 28.66 1.17
N LEU A 259 -3.33 27.37 1.20
CA LEU A 259 -2.95 26.66 2.43
C LEU A 259 -1.48 26.90 2.74
N PHE A 260 -1.22 27.37 3.94
CA PHE A 260 0.13 27.55 4.50
C PHE A 260 0.31 26.63 5.69
N LEU A 261 1.56 26.19 5.91
CA LEU A 261 1.94 25.56 7.16
C LEU A 261 2.37 26.64 8.15
N ALA A 262 1.80 26.62 9.33
CA ALA A 262 2.10 27.56 10.41
C ALA A 262 2.66 26.81 11.62
N VAL A 263 3.48 27.47 12.41
CA VAL A 263 3.91 26.98 13.72
C VAL A 263 2.73 27.10 14.69
N LYS A 264 2.24 25.97 15.18
CA LYS A 264 1.16 25.90 16.19
C LYS A 264 1.70 26.14 17.59
N GLU A 265 2.78 25.47 17.93
CA GLU A 265 3.39 25.47 19.26
C GLU A 265 4.90 25.24 19.15
N VAL A 266 5.68 25.86 20.02
CA VAL A 266 7.12 25.68 20.13
C VAL A 266 7.44 24.99 21.45
N GLN A 267 8.20 23.91 21.40
CA GLN A 267 8.58 23.15 22.60
C GLN A 267 9.55 23.97 23.46
N PRO A 268 9.27 24.14 24.75
CA PRO A 268 10.15 24.85 25.65
C PRO A 268 11.54 24.23 25.72
N LYS A 269 12.58 25.07 25.79
CA LYS A 269 14.01 24.67 25.85
C LYS A 269 14.50 23.90 24.62
N SER A 270 13.74 23.88 23.52
CA SER A 270 14.17 23.32 22.24
C SER A 270 15.12 24.24 21.48
N ASP A 271 15.81 23.70 20.47
CA ASP A 271 16.59 24.49 19.54
C ASP A 271 15.73 25.45 18.71
N ALA A 272 14.46 25.06 18.45
CA ALA A 272 13.49 25.91 17.78
C ALA A 272 13.19 27.21 18.59
N GLU A 273 13.00 27.08 19.91
CA GLU A 273 12.83 28.24 20.79
C GLU A 273 14.08 29.10 20.85
N ARG A 274 15.27 28.48 20.96
CA ARG A 274 16.57 29.21 20.96
C ARG A 274 16.82 29.90 19.62
N ALA A 275 16.39 29.32 18.51
CA ALA A 275 16.47 29.94 17.19
C ALA A 275 15.49 31.13 17.04
N GLY A 276 14.53 31.31 17.97
CA GLY A 276 13.59 32.43 17.96
C GLY A 276 12.30 32.17 17.21
N LEU A 277 11.99 30.90 16.93
CA LEU A 277 10.70 30.50 16.32
C LEU A 277 9.57 30.74 17.33
N LYS A 278 8.44 31.23 16.83
CA LYS A 278 7.26 31.57 17.66
C LYS A 278 5.99 30.99 17.06
N PRO A 279 4.94 30.73 17.88
CA PRO A 279 3.64 30.38 17.39
C PRO A 279 3.09 31.39 16.36
N ASN A 280 2.29 30.90 15.43
CA ASN A 280 1.68 31.64 14.31
C ASN A 280 2.66 32.14 13.22
N MET A 281 3.92 31.77 13.26
CA MET A 281 4.83 32.01 12.14
C MET A 281 4.47 31.12 10.97
N LEU A 282 4.37 31.73 9.77
CA LEU A 282 4.10 31.01 8.53
C LEU A 282 5.38 30.49 7.91
N LEU A 283 5.40 29.22 7.55
CA LEU A 283 6.51 28.58 6.89
C LEU A 283 6.44 28.81 5.38
N ARG A 284 7.52 29.34 4.81
CA ARG A 284 7.72 29.45 3.37
C ARG A 284 8.33 28.19 2.76
N GLY A 285 9.20 27.54 3.50
CA GLY A 285 9.87 26.33 3.05
C GLY A 285 10.57 25.60 4.18
N ILE A 286 10.86 24.34 3.93
CA ILE A 286 11.67 23.47 4.79
C ILE A 286 12.81 22.94 3.95
N VAL A 287 14.02 23.05 4.44
CA VAL A 287 15.23 22.60 3.74
C VAL A 287 16.00 21.65 4.65
N GLY A 288 16.13 20.40 4.27
CA GLY A 288 17.08 19.47 4.86
C GLY A 288 18.46 19.68 4.21
N ILE A 289 19.50 19.87 5.01
CA ILE A 289 20.88 19.97 4.53
C ILE A 289 21.64 18.76 5.05
N ILE A 290 22.16 17.93 4.15
CA ILE A 290 22.88 16.69 4.47
C ILE A 290 24.08 16.58 3.56
N ASP A 291 25.28 16.42 4.13
CA ASP A 291 26.54 16.35 3.39
C ASP A 291 26.70 17.47 2.35
N GLY A 292 26.27 18.70 2.69
CA GLY A 292 26.33 19.87 1.80
C GLY A 292 25.28 19.82 0.66
N GLN A 293 24.37 18.86 0.65
CA GLN A 293 23.27 18.76 -0.30
C GLN A 293 21.99 19.25 0.34
N SER A 294 21.19 20.02 -0.38
CA SER A 294 19.93 20.56 0.13
C SER A 294 18.73 19.91 -0.54
N LEU A 295 17.80 19.43 0.28
CA LEU A 295 16.45 19.09 -0.11
C LEU A 295 15.55 20.27 0.27
N ALA A 296 15.04 21.00 -0.69
CA ALA A 296 14.20 22.17 -0.43
C ALA A 296 12.76 21.92 -0.85
N TRP A 297 11.83 22.26 0.03
CA TRP A 297 10.42 22.33 -0.27
C TRP A 297 9.93 23.79 -0.12
N ASN A 298 9.29 24.31 -1.16
CA ASN A 298 8.81 25.69 -1.20
C ASN A 298 7.27 25.72 -1.24
N ILE A 299 6.66 26.36 -0.26
CA ILE A 299 5.20 26.42 -0.08
C ILE A 299 4.50 27.19 -1.21
N GLY A 300 5.13 28.24 -1.72
CA GLY A 300 4.50 29.13 -2.71
C GLY A 300 4.31 28.50 -4.09
N SER A 301 5.03 27.45 -4.43
CA SER A 301 4.96 26.80 -5.73
C SER A 301 4.40 25.39 -5.69
N ARG A 302 4.10 24.84 -4.50
CA ARG A 302 3.82 23.40 -4.31
C ARG A 302 4.85 22.47 -4.98
N GLN A 303 6.07 22.97 -5.21
CA GLN A 303 7.13 22.22 -5.89
C GLN A 303 8.15 21.75 -4.88
N VAL A 304 8.44 20.47 -4.88
CA VAL A 304 9.64 19.92 -4.22
C VAL A 304 10.81 20.14 -5.17
N MET A 305 11.70 21.04 -4.84
CA MET A 305 12.92 21.28 -5.63
C MET A 305 14.06 20.41 -5.12
N HIS A 306 14.57 19.56 -5.97
CA HIS A 306 15.80 18.84 -5.77
C HIS A 306 16.97 19.58 -6.44
N HIS A 307 17.93 19.97 -5.64
CA HIS A 307 19.28 20.25 -6.12
C HIS A 307 20.17 19.07 -5.76
N HIS A 308 20.17 18.04 -6.57
CA HIS A 308 21.11 16.92 -6.43
C HIS A 308 21.83 16.66 -7.76
N PRO A 309 23.16 16.73 -7.81
CA PRO A 309 23.92 16.39 -9.00
C PRO A 309 24.07 14.88 -9.23
N SER A 310 23.63 14.02 -8.32
CA SER A 310 23.68 12.57 -8.50
C SER A 310 22.39 11.90 -8.05
N ASN A 311 21.75 11.17 -8.96
CA ASN A 311 20.52 10.38 -8.87
C ASN A 311 20.57 9.23 -7.82
N ARG A 312 21.12 9.46 -6.63
CA ARG A 312 21.32 8.39 -5.62
C ARG A 312 20.11 8.09 -4.73
N PHE A 313 19.10 8.95 -4.71
CA PHE A 313 17.92 8.77 -3.85
C PHE A 313 16.64 8.71 -4.69
N GLY A 314 16.17 7.49 -4.96
CA GLY A 314 15.01 7.21 -5.78
C GLY A 314 13.65 7.63 -5.18
N CYS A 315 13.61 8.23 -3.97
CA CYS A 315 12.35 8.64 -3.34
C CYS A 315 11.97 10.10 -3.59
N CYS A 316 12.85 10.86 -4.25
CA CYS A 316 12.65 12.30 -4.43
C CYS A 316 12.79 12.70 -5.89
N GLN A 317 11.97 12.17 -6.79
CA GLN A 317 11.80 12.73 -8.12
C GLN A 317 10.93 13.99 -8.04
N LYS A 318 11.21 14.95 -8.93
CA LYS A 318 10.49 16.20 -9.14
C LYS A 318 8.98 15.90 -9.22
N GLN A 319 8.26 16.08 -8.13
CA GLN A 319 6.83 15.89 -8.06
C GLN A 319 6.21 17.30 -8.02
N GLU A 320 5.49 17.66 -9.07
CA GLU A 320 4.89 19.00 -9.22
C GLU A 320 3.76 19.27 -8.21
N SER A 321 3.34 18.26 -7.47
CA SER A 321 2.32 18.32 -6.40
C SER A 321 2.74 17.48 -5.20
N GLY A 322 3.79 17.89 -4.47
CA GLY A 322 4.16 17.27 -3.20
C GLY A 322 3.21 17.68 -2.07
N THR A 323 2.77 16.72 -1.26
CA THR A 323 2.08 16.99 0.00
C THR A 323 3.11 17.27 1.10
N TRP A 324 2.68 17.92 2.22
CA TRP A 324 3.49 18.07 3.44
C TRP A 324 4.09 16.73 3.89
N ARG A 325 3.35 15.67 3.73
CA ARG A 325 3.72 14.31 4.10
C ARG A 325 4.97 13.85 3.34
N ASP A 326 5.03 14.12 2.04
CA ASP A 326 6.17 13.72 1.20
C ASP A 326 7.46 14.41 1.67
N VAL A 327 7.35 15.68 2.10
CA VAL A 327 8.49 16.44 2.64
C VAL A 327 8.95 15.86 3.96
N PHE A 328 8.03 15.60 4.88
CA PHE A 328 8.38 15.00 6.17
C PHE A 328 8.89 13.56 6.03
N GLU A 329 8.39 12.78 5.09
CA GLU A 329 8.94 11.45 4.76
C GLU A 329 10.38 11.55 4.27
N CYS A 330 10.68 12.47 3.36
CA CYS A 330 12.03 12.70 2.87
C CYS A 330 12.95 13.18 4.00
N ILE A 331 12.52 14.13 4.82
CA ILE A 331 13.32 14.65 5.94
C ILE A 331 13.55 13.57 6.98
N ALA A 332 12.53 12.78 7.36
CA ALA A 332 12.69 11.67 8.30
C ALA A 332 13.62 10.57 7.78
N TYR A 333 13.59 10.30 6.47
CA TYR A 333 14.52 9.37 5.82
C TYR A 333 15.96 9.90 5.88
N LEU A 334 16.15 11.16 5.56
CA LEU A 334 17.45 11.81 5.56
C LEU A 334 18.04 11.88 6.99
N GLN A 335 17.23 12.18 8.00
CA GLN A 335 17.67 12.19 9.41
C GLN A 335 18.13 10.83 9.91
N LYS A 336 17.49 9.76 9.44
CA LYS A 336 17.89 8.38 9.76
C LYS A 336 19.29 8.05 9.20
N MET A 337 19.67 8.69 8.11
CA MET A 337 20.99 8.51 7.45
C MET A 337 22.07 9.40 8.07
N SER A 338 21.71 10.58 8.58
CA SER A 338 22.65 11.56 9.15
C SER A 338 22.00 12.32 10.32
N PRO A 339 22.00 11.75 11.54
CA PRO A 339 21.26 12.29 12.68
C PRO A 339 21.80 13.64 13.22
N ASP A 340 23.03 14.03 12.89
CA ASP A 340 23.69 15.24 13.41
C ASP A 340 23.48 16.49 12.54
N GLU A 341 22.73 16.39 11.44
CA GLU A 341 22.58 17.50 10.51
C GLU A 341 21.37 18.38 10.82
N LYS A 342 21.50 19.69 10.45
CA LYS A 342 20.50 20.71 10.77
C LYS A 342 19.42 20.81 9.70
N ILE A 343 18.18 21.03 10.15
CA ILE A 343 17.07 21.41 9.28
C ILE A 343 16.95 22.93 9.28
N ARG A 344 16.80 23.51 8.10
CA ARG A 344 16.53 24.93 7.91
C ARG A 344 15.05 25.14 7.67
N PHE A 345 14.44 26.01 8.46
CA PHE A 345 13.09 26.50 8.23
C PHE A 345 13.16 27.89 7.63
N ASP A 346 12.56 28.08 6.44
CA ASP A 346 12.40 29.38 5.82
C ASP A 346 11.02 29.93 6.18
N ILE A 347 10.97 31.11 6.79
CA ILE A 347 9.75 31.71 7.35
C ILE A 347 9.39 33.00 6.60
N TYR A 348 8.10 33.29 6.45
CA TYR A 348 7.62 34.59 5.96
C TYR A 348 7.76 35.65 7.08
N ALA A 349 8.39 36.79 6.78
CA ALA A 349 8.66 37.85 7.76
C ALA A 349 7.42 38.71 8.05
N ASP A 350 6.63 38.98 7.08
CA ASP A 350 5.41 39.75 7.21
C ASP A 350 4.44 39.36 6.09
N SER A 351 3.18 39.15 6.44
CA SER A 351 2.06 38.93 5.55
C SER A 351 2.43 38.84 4.04
N MET A 352 3.09 37.77 3.65
CA MET A 352 3.24 37.28 2.28
C MET A 352 4.28 37.90 1.33
N LYS A 353 5.15 38.83 1.70
CA LYS A 353 5.92 39.50 0.63
C LYS A 353 7.43 39.47 0.69
N THR A 354 8.09 39.17 1.79
CA THR A 354 9.58 39.19 1.86
C THR A 354 10.13 37.90 2.46
N ALA A 355 11.15 37.36 1.80
CA ALA A 355 11.94 36.24 2.32
C ALA A 355 12.79 36.71 3.53
N THR A 356 12.81 35.88 4.57
CA THR A 356 13.50 36.22 5.79
C THR A 356 14.48 35.17 6.25
N THR A 357 15.15 35.51 7.31
CA THR A 357 16.24 34.79 7.97
C THR A 357 15.97 33.31 8.06
N PRO A 358 16.86 32.46 7.55
CA PRO A 358 16.79 31.03 7.74
C PRO A 358 17.00 30.65 9.20
N TYR A 359 16.14 29.80 9.75
CA TYR A 359 16.25 29.26 11.09
C TYR A 359 16.78 27.83 11.02
N PHE A 360 17.92 27.58 11.68
CA PHE A 360 18.54 26.26 11.71
C PHE A 360 18.22 25.56 13.02
N VAL A 361 17.64 24.38 12.94
CA VAL A 361 17.24 23.57 14.08
C VAL A 361 17.85 22.18 13.95
N THR A 362 18.46 21.71 15.04
CA THR A 362 18.91 20.31 15.09
C THR A 362 17.72 19.40 15.31
N PRO A 363 17.60 18.30 14.56
CA PRO A 363 16.53 17.32 14.79
C PRO A 363 16.61 16.78 16.22
N MET A 364 15.54 16.95 16.98
CA MET A 364 15.39 16.24 18.25
C MET A 364 14.51 15.02 18.02
N SER A 365 14.81 13.94 18.75
CA SER A 365 13.90 12.78 18.83
C SER A 365 12.47 13.26 19.15
N SER A 366 11.56 12.94 18.29
CA SER A 366 10.15 13.33 18.42
C SER A 366 9.41 12.30 19.28
N THR A 367 8.55 12.76 20.17
CA THR A 367 7.69 11.84 20.94
C THR A 367 6.57 11.33 20.06
N VAL A 368 6.59 10.02 19.75
CA VAL A 368 5.50 9.37 19.04
C VAL A 368 4.42 8.96 20.02
N LEU A 369 3.20 9.41 19.78
CA LEU A 369 2.05 9.09 20.64
C LEU A 369 1.51 7.69 20.35
N PRO A 370 1.01 6.96 21.40
CA PRO A 370 0.37 5.67 21.20
C PRO A 370 -0.95 5.81 20.43
N VAL A 371 -1.22 4.84 19.56
CA VAL A 371 -2.44 4.80 18.74
C VAL A 371 -3.17 3.48 18.91
N HIS A 372 -4.47 3.46 18.66
CA HIS A 372 -5.24 2.22 18.65
C HIS A 372 -4.72 1.25 17.59
N PRO A 373 -4.39 -0.01 17.95
CA PRO A 373 -3.91 -1.03 17.00
C PRO A 373 -5.07 -1.63 16.19
N THR A 374 -5.72 -0.82 15.36
CA THR A 374 -6.88 -1.23 14.57
C THR A 374 -6.54 -2.35 13.58
N GLN A 375 -5.27 -2.52 13.22
CA GLN A 375 -4.79 -3.66 12.45
C GLN A 375 -4.99 -4.98 13.19
N ILE A 376 -4.68 -5.01 14.51
CA ILE A 376 -4.90 -6.20 15.36
C ILE A 376 -6.39 -6.45 15.51
N TYR A 377 -7.19 -5.41 15.80
CA TYR A 377 -8.65 -5.57 15.91
C TYR A 377 -9.24 -6.12 14.61
N SER A 378 -8.84 -5.56 13.47
CA SER A 378 -9.29 -6.02 12.15
C SER A 378 -8.85 -7.45 11.84
N SER A 379 -7.61 -7.84 12.21
CA SER A 379 -7.08 -9.18 12.02
C SER A 379 -7.87 -10.21 12.83
N LEU A 380 -8.09 -9.95 14.12
CA LEU A 380 -8.86 -10.84 15.01
C LEU A 380 -10.32 -10.96 14.59
N THR A 381 -10.95 -9.84 14.24
CA THR A 381 -12.32 -9.82 13.72
C THR A 381 -12.45 -10.63 12.42
N ALA A 382 -11.52 -10.45 11.48
CA ALA A 382 -11.54 -11.21 10.23
C ALA A 382 -11.29 -12.72 10.48
N ALA A 383 -10.40 -13.08 11.41
CA ALA A 383 -10.20 -14.47 11.81
C ALA A 383 -11.47 -15.09 12.41
N ALA A 384 -12.13 -14.36 13.31
CA ALA A 384 -13.40 -14.80 13.92
C ALA A 384 -14.49 -14.96 12.84
N LEU A 385 -14.62 -14.01 11.92
CA LEU A 385 -15.57 -14.11 10.81
C LEU A 385 -15.26 -15.29 9.89
N CYS A 386 -13.99 -15.58 9.61
CA CYS A 386 -13.61 -16.78 8.85
C CYS A 386 -14.14 -18.04 9.53
N VAL A 387 -13.92 -18.19 10.85
CA VAL A 387 -14.41 -19.35 11.62
C VAL A 387 -15.94 -19.42 11.61
N ILE A 388 -16.62 -18.29 11.85
CA ILE A 388 -18.10 -18.22 11.82
C ILE A 388 -18.62 -18.66 10.45
N LEU A 389 -18.09 -18.16 9.36
CA LEU A 389 -18.52 -18.53 8.00
C LEU A 389 -18.28 -20.01 7.68
N LEU A 390 -17.15 -20.57 8.16
CA LEU A 390 -16.88 -22.02 8.04
C LEU A 390 -17.89 -22.87 8.84
N ILE A 391 -18.30 -22.39 10.02
CA ILE A 391 -19.34 -23.07 10.83
C ILE A 391 -20.70 -22.95 10.14
N LEU A 392 -21.09 -21.74 9.70
CA LEU A 392 -22.35 -21.53 8.96
C LEU A 392 -22.45 -22.44 7.74
N GLY A 393 -21.38 -22.55 6.94
CA GLY A 393 -21.35 -23.42 5.77
C GLY A 393 -21.51 -24.92 6.06
N ARG A 394 -21.42 -25.35 7.34
CA ARG A 394 -21.69 -26.73 7.79
C ARG A 394 -23.14 -26.94 8.23
N LEU A 395 -23.85 -25.87 8.59
CA LEU A 395 -25.25 -25.96 9.03
C LEU A 395 -26.16 -26.31 7.85
N ASN A 396 -27.15 -27.16 8.07
CA ASN A 396 -28.04 -27.67 7.03
C ASN A 396 -28.73 -26.57 6.23
N LEU A 397 -29.11 -25.46 6.88
CA LEU A 397 -29.73 -24.31 6.24
C LEU A 397 -28.85 -23.72 5.15
N PHE A 398 -27.58 -23.46 5.48
CA PHE A 398 -26.60 -22.85 4.58
C PHE A 398 -26.01 -23.86 3.59
N ARG A 399 -25.84 -25.11 4.00
CA ARG A 399 -25.29 -26.18 3.16
C ARG A 399 -26.18 -26.50 1.96
N ASN A 400 -27.48 -26.41 2.17
CA ASN A 400 -28.48 -26.78 1.15
C ASN A 400 -28.91 -25.61 0.26
N ARG A 401 -28.39 -24.41 0.52
CA ARG A 401 -28.77 -23.19 -0.21
C ARG A 401 -27.52 -22.41 -0.59
N ASP A 402 -27.15 -22.47 -1.87
CA ASP A 402 -26.01 -21.73 -2.40
C ASP A 402 -26.23 -20.21 -2.33
N GLY A 403 -25.19 -19.47 -1.92
CA GLY A 403 -25.18 -18.02 -1.79
C GLY A 403 -25.50 -17.49 -0.37
N LEU A 404 -26.03 -18.33 0.53
CA LEU A 404 -26.38 -17.85 1.89
C LEU A 404 -25.14 -17.55 2.74
N VAL A 405 -24.04 -18.31 2.59
CA VAL A 405 -22.78 -18.01 3.31
C VAL A 405 -22.19 -16.70 2.81
N PHE A 406 -22.27 -16.45 1.51
CA PHE A 406 -21.81 -15.18 0.93
C PHE A 406 -22.69 -14.00 1.38
N ALA A 407 -24.02 -14.15 1.43
CA ALA A 407 -24.91 -13.14 1.96
C ALA A 407 -24.62 -12.83 3.45
N ALA A 408 -24.40 -13.86 4.26
CA ALA A 408 -23.98 -13.71 5.65
C ALA A 408 -22.62 -13.00 5.77
N PHE A 409 -21.65 -13.31 4.89
CA PHE A 409 -20.37 -12.62 4.81
C PHE A 409 -20.57 -11.12 4.55
N LEU A 410 -21.41 -10.73 3.57
CA LEU A 410 -21.64 -9.31 3.27
C LEU A 410 -22.21 -8.57 4.50
N ILE A 411 -23.16 -9.16 5.22
CA ILE A 411 -23.77 -8.56 6.41
C ILE A 411 -22.74 -8.44 7.54
N LEU A 412 -22.06 -9.52 7.88
CA LEU A 412 -21.14 -9.56 9.01
C LEU A 412 -19.89 -8.70 8.78
N TYR A 413 -19.32 -8.77 7.57
CA TYR A 413 -18.13 -8.00 7.25
C TYR A 413 -18.41 -6.49 7.21
N SER A 414 -19.50 -6.08 6.58
CA SER A 414 -19.87 -4.66 6.50
C SER A 414 -20.15 -4.06 7.88
N THR A 415 -20.82 -4.82 8.76
CA THR A 415 -21.04 -4.42 10.16
C THR A 415 -19.69 -4.23 10.89
N ALA A 416 -18.81 -5.23 10.80
CA ALA A 416 -17.50 -5.17 11.43
C ALA A 416 -16.65 -4.02 10.88
N ARG A 417 -16.67 -3.79 9.56
CA ARG A 417 -15.92 -2.72 8.91
C ARG A 417 -16.45 -1.34 9.34
N PHE A 418 -17.77 -1.18 9.41
CA PHE A 418 -18.38 0.06 9.90
C PHE A 418 -17.95 0.40 11.33
N MET A 419 -17.98 -0.59 12.23
CA MET A 419 -17.57 -0.40 13.63
C MET A 419 -16.08 -0.09 13.78
N LEU A 420 -15.22 -0.73 13.00
CA LEU A 420 -13.78 -0.45 13.02
C LEU A 420 -13.47 0.97 12.53
N GLU A 421 -14.24 1.49 11.58
CA GLU A 421 -14.03 2.81 11.03
C GLU A 421 -14.28 3.95 12.03
N VAL A 422 -15.15 3.73 13.03
CA VAL A 422 -15.40 4.70 14.11
C VAL A 422 -14.13 5.00 14.93
N ILE A 423 -13.22 4.01 15.04
CA ILE A 423 -11.97 4.15 15.82
C ILE A 423 -10.83 4.70 14.92
N ARG A 424 -10.99 4.68 13.60
CA ARG A 424 -9.99 5.18 12.65
C ARG A 424 -10.15 6.68 12.46
N THR A 425 -9.04 7.38 12.30
CA THR A 425 -8.99 8.84 12.11
C THR A 425 -8.27 9.23 10.83
N ASP A 426 -7.87 8.25 10.01
CA ASP A 426 -7.08 8.44 8.79
C ASP A 426 -7.93 8.70 7.53
N GLU A 427 -9.27 8.62 7.61
CA GLU A 427 -10.17 8.99 6.52
C GLU A 427 -11.00 10.24 6.87
N ASN A 428 -11.05 11.20 5.95
CA ASN A 428 -11.89 12.38 6.07
C ASN A 428 -13.37 12.07 5.81
N SER A 429 -14.27 12.89 6.36
CA SER A 429 -15.71 12.77 6.11
C SER A 429 -16.04 13.05 4.64
N PHE A 430 -16.88 12.20 4.04
CA PHE A 430 -17.32 12.36 2.66
C PHE A 430 -18.34 13.51 2.56
N LEU A 431 -18.06 14.52 1.73
CA LEU A 431 -18.94 15.67 1.43
C LEU A 431 -19.54 16.36 2.68
N GLY A 432 -18.83 16.37 3.81
CA GLY A 432 -19.33 17.01 5.03
C GLY A 432 -20.46 16.27 5.75
N THR A 433 -20.75 15.01 5.39
CA THR A 433 -21.82 14.20 6.01
C THR A 433 -21.47 13.66 7.40
N GLY A 434 -20.24 13.85 7.87
CA GLY A 434 -19.73 13.27 9.12
C GLY A 434 -19.45 11.76 9.05
N ILE A 435 -19.67 11.12 7.88
CA ILE A 435 -19.46 9.69 7.66
C ILE A 435 -18.36 9.53 6.61
N THR A 436 -17.44 8.56 6.81
CA THR A 436 -16.36 8.29 5.85
C THR A 436 -16.87 7.57 4.59
N VAL A 437 -16.08 7.59 3.51
CA VAL A 437 -16.39 6.82 2.28
C VAL A 437 -16.54 5.33 2.61
N SER A 438 -15.67 4.80 3.45
CA SER A 438 -15.70 3.40 3.89
C SER A 438 -16.98 3.04 4.64
N GLN A 439 -17.51 3.95 5.47
CA GLN A 439 -18.78 3.75 6.19
C GLN A 439 -19.98 3.76 5.22
N ASN A 440 -20.01 4.67 4.25
CA ASN A 440 -21.07 4.71 3.24
C ASN A 440 -21.12 3.41 2.41
N ILE A 441 -19.96 2.93 1.96
CA ILE A 441 -19.87 1.65 1.24
C ILE A 441 -20.32 0.50 2.14
N SER A 442 -19.96 0.51 3.43
CA SER A 442 -20.37 -0.54 4.37
C SER A 442 -21.89 -0.61 4.54
N ILE A 443 -22.56 0.52 4.61
CA ILE A 443 -24.04 0.58 4.66
C ILE A 443 -24.65 -0.03 3.39
N LEU A 444 -24.15 0.34 2.22
CA LEU A 444 -24.64 -0.18 0.95
C LEU A 444 -24.44 -1.69 0.83
N VAL A 445 -23.28 -2.20 1.23
CA VAL A 445 -22.97 -3.64 1.24
C VAL A 445 -23.85 -4.38 2.24
N PHE A 446 -24.09 -3.81 3.42
CA PHE A 446 -24.98 -4.36 4.44
C PHE A 446 -26.41 -4.54 3.92
N VAL A 447 -26.99 -3.50 3.33
CA VAL A 447 -28.33 -3.52 2.76
C VAL A 447 -28.42 -4.54 1.62
N SER A 448 -27.43 -4.56 0.73
CA SER A 448 -27.34 -5.55 -0.36
C SER A 448 -27.25 -6.98 0.16
N GLY A 449 -26.50 -7.19 1.24
CA GLY A 449 -26.40 -8.49 1.92
C GLY A 449 -27.74 -8.96 2.48
N ILE A 450 -28.50 -8.07 3.13
CA ILE A 450 -29.84 -8.39 3.66
C ILE A 450 -30.80 -8.75 2.53
N ILE A 451 -30.82 -7.95 1.46
CA ILE A 451 -31.69 -8.20 0.29
C ILE A 451 -31.35 -9.56 -0.32
N LEU A 452 -30.07 -9.84 -0.54
CA LEU A 452 -29.61 -11.12 -1.08
C LEU A 452 -29.99 -12.29 -0.17
N PHE A 453 -29.78 -12.14 1.15
CA PHE A 453 -30.13 -13.16 2.13
C PHE A 453 -31.65 -13.46 2.12
N ALA A 454 -32.47 -12.43 2.17
CA ALA A 454 -33.93 -12.54 2.14
C ALA A 454 -34.41 -13.18 0.81
N PHE A 455 -33.85 -12.75 -0.32
CA PHE A 455 -34.18 -13.29 -1.63
C PHE A 455 -33.85 -14.81 -1.71
N LEU A 456 -32.65 -15.21 -1.32
CA LEU A 456 -32.20 -16.61 -1.34
C LEU A 456 -32.93 -17.47 -0.29
N TYR A 457 -33.38 -16.85 0.80
CA TYR A 457 -34.16 -17.54 1.83
C TYR A 457 -35.57 -17.83 1.38
N HIS A 458 -36.25 -16.89 0.69
CA HIS A 458 -37.66 -16.97 0.31
C HIS A 458 -37.88 -17.66 -1.06
N HIS A 459 -36.98 -17.45 -2.03
CA HIS A 459 -37.25 -17.89 -3.41
C HIS A 459 -36.83 -19.34 -3.76
N ARG A 460 -36.26 -20.11 -2.85
CA ARG A 460 -36.02 -21.55 -3.03
C ARG A 460 -36.89 -22.36 -2.09
N LYS A 461 -38.07 -22.73 -2.60
CA LYS A 461 -38.76 -23.93 -2.18
C LYS A 461 -38.11 -25.17 -2.76
#